data_7b33818dcd408c38f295838321825508
#
_entry.id   7b33818dcd408c38f295838321825508
#
_cell.length_a   1.000
_cell.length_b   1.000
_cell.length_c   1.000
_cell.angle_alpha   90.00
_cell.angle_beta   90.00
_cell.angle_gamma   90.00
#
_symmetry.space_group_name_H-M   'P 1'
#
loop_
_entity.id
_entity.type
_entity.pdbx_description
1 polymer ?
#
loop_
_entity_poly.entity_id
_entity_poly.type
_entity_poly.pdbx_seq_one_letter_code
_entity_poly.pdbx_strand_id
1 'polypeptide(L)'
;MSTTNNLPEPTLRVKTRPNDANKGGDIFGGWLMSQIDIAGAIAAAQRTKGPVVTVAVKELKFLQPLFIYDIASFYTKVTTVGKTSVTVEVEVYAERYQEGVNLSAHIKV
;
A
#
# COMPACT_ATOMS: atom_id res chain seq x y z
N MET A 1 -21.38 -6.80 4.53
CA MET A 1 -20.31 -6.70 5.51
C MET A 1 -18.97 -6.76 4.83
N SER A 2 -18.12 -5.90 5.22
CA SER A 2 -16.79 -5.82 4.63
C SER A 2 -15.86 -6.84 5.28
N THR A 3 -15.01 -7.47 4.47
CA THR A 3 -13.94 -8.32 4.96
C THR A 3 -12.84 -7.51 5.64
N THR A 4 -12.96 -6.18 5.63
CA THR A 4 -11.99 -5.27 6.24
C THR A 4 -12.32 -4.88 7.66
N ASN A 5 -13.33 -5.53 8.29
CA ASN A 5 -13.83 -5.12 9.59
C ASN A 5 -12.75 -5.06 10.69
N ASN A 6 -11.72 -5.88 10.56
CA ASN A 6 -10.65 -5.95 11.53
C ASN A 6 -9.43 -5.11 11.16
N LEU A 7 -9.49 -4.43 10.02
CA LEU A 7 -8.40 -3.60 9.55
C LEU A 7 -8.64 -2.14 9.91
N PRO A 8 -7.59 -1.42 10.27
CA PRO A 8 -7.71 0.03 10.46
C PRO A 8 -8.00 0.72 9.13
N GLU A 9 -8.26 2.00 9.18
CA GLU A 9 -8.41 2.78 7.97
C GLU A 9 -7.08 2.87 7.23
N PRO A 10 -7.06 2.66 5.90
CA PRO A 10 -5.81 2.77 5.16
C PRO A 10 -5.34 4.22 5.07
N THR A 11 -4.03 4.38 5.06
CA THR A 11 -3.40 5.69 4.86
C THR A 11 -3.57 6.16 3.41
N LEU A 12 -3.54 5.21 2.49
CA LEU A 12 -3.68 5.46 1.06
C LEU A 12 -4.46 4.31 0.44
N ARG A 13 -5.34 4.63 -0.50
CA ARG A 13 -6.13 3.62 -1.20
C ARG A 13 -6.24 4.02 -2.65
N VAL A 14 -5.75 3.18 -3.56
CA VAL A 14 -5.63 3.50 -4.97
C VAL A 14 -6.14 2.34 -5.82
N LYS A 15 -6.97 2.66 -6.80
CA LYS A 15 -7.38 1.67 -7.79
C LYS A 15 -6.32 1.60 -8.89
N THR A 16 -5.85 0.40 -9.18
CA THR A 16 -4.89 0.19 -10.26
C THR A 16 -5.57 0.33 -11.62
N ARG A 17 -4.80 0.72 -12.61
CA ARG A 17 -5.29 0.98 -13.96
C ARG A 17 -4.45 0.21 -14.98
N PRO A 18 -4.96 0.02 -16.22
CA PRO A 18 -4.18 -0.65 -17.26
C PRO A 18 -2.79 -0.05 -17.49
N ASN A 19 -2.66 1.27 -17.38
CA ASN A 19 -1.36 1.94 -17.59
C ASN A 19 -0.34 1.63 -16.49
N ASP A 20 -0.79 1.07 -15.37
CA ASP A 20 0.09 0.73 -14.26
C ASP A 20 0.62 -0.70 -14.35
N ALA A 21 0.22 -1.43 -15.40
CA ALA A 21 0.50 -2.85 -15.53
C ALA A 21 1.46 -3.15 -16.69
N ASN A 22 2.15 -4.28 -16.56
CA ASN A 22 2.94 -4.84 -17.65
C ASN A 22 2.02 -5.63 -18.61
N LYS A 23 2.60 -6.22 -19.66
CA LYS A 23 1.83 -6.96 -20.68
C LYS A 23 1.07 -8.16 -20.12
N GLY A 24 1.54 -8.74 -19.03
CA GLY A 24 0.87 -9.87 -18.38
C GLY A 24 -0.27 -9.50 -17.46
N GLY A 25 -0.53 -8.21 -17.27
CA GLY A 25 -1.59 -7.73 -16.41
C GLY A 25 -1.17 -7.51 -14.97
N ASP A 26 0.07 -7.82 -14.63
CA ASP A 26 0.60 -7.56 -13.29
C ASP A 26 1.02 -6.11 -13.17
N ILE A 27 0.77 -5.53 -12.01
CA ILE A 27 1.18 -4.16 -11.76
C ILE A 27 2.70 -4.10 -11.58
N PHE A 28 3.31 -3.08 -12.19
CA PHE A 28 4.76 -2.88 -12.06
C PHE A 28 5.18 -2.70 -10.60
N GLY A 29 6.28 -3.34 -10.23
CA GLY A 29 6.86 -3.17 -8.91
C GLY A 29 7.23 -1.73 -8.61
N GLY A 30 7.71 -1.00 -9.60
CA GLY A 30 8.03 0.42 -9.45
C GLY A 30 6.82 1.27 -9.11
N TRP A 31 5.66 0.96 -9.70
CA TRP A 31 4.41 1.63 -9.34
C TRP A 31 4.08 1.39 -7.87
N LEU A 32 4.16 0.12 -7.45
CA LEU A 32 3.86 -0.25 -6.07
C LEU A 32 4.81 0.44 -5.10
N MET A 33 6.09 0.46 -5.41
CA MET A 33 7.09 1.13 -4.57
C MET A 33 6.83 2.63 -4.46
N SER A 34 6.40 3.28 -5.53
CA SER A 34 6.09 4.71 -5.48
C SER A 34 4.89 4.99 -4.58
N GLN A 35 3.89 4.10 -4.59
CA GLN A 35 2.73 4.24 -3.72
C GLN A 35 3.09 3.97 -2.25
N ILE A 36 3.95 3.01 -2.00
CA ILE A 36 4.46 2.73 -0.66
C ILE A 36 5.21 3.96 -0.12
N ASP A 37 6.01 4.60 -0.97
CA ASP A 37 6.72 5.81 -0.61
C ASP A 37 5.76 6.93 -0.22
N ILE A 38 4.71 7.12 -1.00
CA ILE A 38 3.68 8.12 -0.70
C ILE A 38 2.99 7.82 0.63
N ALA A 39 2.56 6.58 0.84
CA ALA A 39 1.88 6.19 2.06
C ALA A 39 2.78 6.37 3.29
N GLY A 40 4.04 5.97 3.18
CA GLY A 40 5.01 6.14 4.25
C GLY A 40 5.25 7.61 4.58
N ALA A 41 5.34 8.45 3.54
CA ALA A 41 5.54 9.89 3.71
C ALA A 41 4.34 10.54 4.40
N ILE A 42 3.11 10.13 4.03
CA ILE A 42 1.90 10.63 4.69
C ILE A 42 1.94 10.31 6.18
N ALA A 43 2.20 9.05 6.53
CA ALA A 43 2.24 8.62 7.92
C ALA A 43 3.34 9.33 8.71
N ALA A 44 4.52 9.46 8.12
CA ALA A 44 5.63 10.14 8.76
C ALA A 44 5.33 11.62 8.98
N ALA A 45 4.77 12.29 7.97
CA ALA A 45 4.43 13.72 8.07
C ALA A 45 3.35 13.96 9.14
N GLN A 46 2.37 13.08 9.23
CA GLN A 46 1.35 13.16 10.27
C GLN A 46 1.95 13.03 11.67
N ARG A 47 2.95 12.16 11.80
CA ARG A 47 3.60 11.96 13.10
C ARG A 47 4.52 13.10 13.47
N THR A 48 5.27 13.65 12.53
CA THR A 48 6.25 14.72 12.77
C THR A 48 5.64 16.11 12.67
N LYS A 49 4.43 16.22 12.09
CA LYS A 49 3.74 17.48 11.86
C LYS A 49 4.49 18.41 10.90
N GLY A 50 5.25 17.83 9.99
CA GLY A 50 6.01 18.61 9.03
C GLY A 50 6.44 17.79 7.82
N PRO A 51 7.11 18.42 6.86
CA PRO A 51 7.56 17.73 5.67
C PRO A 51 8.62 16.68 5.97
N VAL A 52 8.61 15.59 5.19
CA VAL A 52 9.55 14.51 5.31
C VAL A 52 10.10 14.13 3.94
N VAL A 53 11.25 13.49 3.94
CA VAL A 53 11.89 12.97 2.73
C VAL A 53 12.25 11.52 2.98
N THR A 54 11.91 10.66 2.02
CA THR A 54 12.29 9.25 2.10
C THR A 54 13.79 9.13 1.84
N VAL A 55 14.50 8.52 2.78
CA VAL A 55 15.94 8.36 2.69
C VAL A 55 16.32 6.94 2.30
N ALA A 56 15.60 5.94 2.79
CA ALA A 56 15.92 4.55 2.52
C ALA A 56 14.70 3.65 2.67
N VAL A 57 14.68 2.59 1.89
CA VAL A 57 13.77 1.46 2.09
C VAL A 57 14.64 0.33 2.64
N LYS A 58 14.35 -0.11 3.87
CA LYS A 58 15.20 -1.11 4.53
C LYS A 58 14.88 -2.52 4.11
N GLU A 59 13.61 -2.81 3.91
CA GLU A 59 13.17 -4.15 3.55
C GLU A 59 11.88 -4.06 2.74
N LEU A 60 11.77 -4.90 1.73
CA LEU A 60 10.60 -4.96 0.87
C LEU A 60 10.35 -6.41 0.51
N LYS A 61 9.13 -6.88 0.77
CA LYS A 61 8.72 -8.25 0.43
C LYS A 61 7.44 -8.20 -0.39
N PHE A 62 7.48 -8.87 -1.54
CA PHE A 62 6.28 -9.06 -2.36
C PHE A 62 5.77 -10.48 -2.12
N LEU A 63 4.57 -10.58 -1.59
CA LEU A 63 3.95 -11.88 -1.24
C LEU A 63 3.02 -12.37 -2.34
N GLN A 64 2.28 -11.47 -2.97
CA GLN A 64 1.32 -11.76 -4.01
C GLN A 64 1.35 -10.66 -5.06
N PRO A 65 1.08 -10.99 -6.32
CA PRO A 65 1.00 -9.97 -7.37
C PRO A 65 -0.24 -9.11 -7.21
N LEU A 66 -0.14 -7.88 -7.69
CA LEU A 66 -1.23 -6.93 -7.78
C LEU A 66 -1.63 -6.86 -9.25
N PHE A 67 -2.92 -6.90 -9.55
CA PHE A 67 -3.42 -6.92 -10.91
C PHE A 67 -4.20 -5.66 -11.26
N ILE A 68 -4.44 -5.49 -12.57
CA ILE A 68 -5.25 -4.38 -13.08
C ILE A 68 -6.63 -4.41 -12.40
N TYR A 69 -7.11 -3.23 -12.06
CA TYR A 69 -8.40 -2.99 -11.39
C TYR A 69 -8.47 -3.44 -9.94
N ASP A 70 -7.41 -4.01 -9.39
CA ASP A 70 -7.35 -4.22 -7.95
C ASP A 70 -7.36 -2.86 -7.24
N ILE A 71 -7.97 -2.82 -6.07
CA ILE A 71 -7.86 -1.66 -5.20
C ILE A 71 -6.77 -1.96 -4.19
N ALA A 72 -5.70 -1.18 -4.24
CA ALA A 72 -4.58 -1.34 -3.31
C ALA A 72 -4.79 -0.44 -2.11
N SER A 73 -4.78 -1.03 -0.93
CA SER A 73 -4.90 -0.32 0.34
C SER A 73 -3.59 -0.43 1.09
N PHE A 74 -3.09 0.70 1.56
CA PHE A 74 -1.79 0.82 2.20
C PHE A 74 -2.00 1.19 3.66
N TYR A 75 -1.68 0.27 4.54
CA TYR A 75 -1.80 0.45 5.99
C TYR A 75 -0.43 0.75 6.55
N THR A 76 -0.32 1.81 7.33
CA THR A 76 0.96 2.29 7.83
C THR A 76 1.02 2.24 9.34
N LYS A 77 2.22 2.03 9.84
CA LYS A 77 2.49 2.06 11.28
C LYS A 77 3.86 2.66 11.49
N VAL A 78 3.92 3.71 12.29
CA VAL A 78 5.20 4.28 12.71
C VAL A 78 5.79 3.35 13.76
N THR A 79 6.94 2.76 13.48
CA THR A 79 7.55 1.77 14.37
C THR A 79 8.66 2.36 15.22
N THR A 80 9.37 3.36 14.70
CA THR A 80 10.48 3.98 15.42
C THR A 80 10.53 5.46 15.10
N VAL A 81 10.73 6.26 16.14
CA VAL A 81 10.92 7.70 15.99
C VAL A 81 12.28 8.05 16.57
N GLY A 82 13.17 8.52 15.72
CA GLY A 82 14.47 9.01 16.13
C GLY A 82 14.47 10.54 16.22
N LYS A 83 15.63 11.10 16.47
CA LYS A 83 15.80 12.54 16.58
C LYS A 83 15.48 13.27 15.27
N THR A 84 15.94 12.70 14.16
CA THR A 84 15.80 13.30 12.83
C THR A 84 15.21 12.30 11.82
N SER A 85 14.68 11.18 12.30
CA SER A 85 14.18 10.13 11.41
C SER A 85 12.93 9.47 11.98
N VAL A 86 12.14 8.92 11.07
CA VAL A 86 10.95 8.15 11.39
C VAL A 86 10.98 6.89 10.54
N THR A 87 10.73 5.75 11.15
CA THR A 87 10.59 4.49 10.43
C THR A 87 9.11 4.13 10.36
N VAL A 88 8.64 3.83 9.15
CA VAL A 88 7.26 3.47 8.90
C VAL A 88 7.21 2.09 8.27
N GLU A 89 6.37 1.24 8.81
CA GLU A 89 6.02 -0.04 8.21
C GLU A 89 4.78 0.14 7.37
N VAL A 90 4.80 -0.38 6.14
CA VAL A 90 3.67 -0.30 5.22
C VAL A 90 3.27 -1.71 4.82
N GLU A 91 2.00 -2.04 5.04
CA GLU A 91 1.42 -3.27 4.56
C GLU A 91 0.40 -2.96 3.47
N VAL A 92 0.43 -3.73 2.39
CA VAL A 92 -0.43 -3.51 1.23
C VAL A 92 -1.39 -4.69 1.08
N TYR A 93 -2.66 -4.37 0.88
CA TYR A 93 -3.69 -5.36 0.62
C TYR A 93 -4.38 -5.02 -0.70
N ALA A 94 -4.69 -6.05 -1.47
CA ALA A 94 -5.45 -5.92 -2.69
C ALA A 94 -6.90 -6.33 -2.44
N GLU A 95 -7.82 -5.50 -2.87
CA GLU A 95 -9.24 -5.79 -2.88
C GLU A 95 -9.62 -6.12 -4.31
N ARG A 96 -10.14 -7.30 -4.54
CA ARG A 96 -10.38 -7.83 -5.87
C ARG A 96 -11.76 -8.46 -5.96
N TYR A 97 -12.52 -8.05 -6.98
CA TYR A 97 -13.78 -8.69 -7.28
C TYR A 97 -13.51 -10.01 -7.98
N GLN A 98 -14.18 -11.06 -7.50
CA GLN A 98 -14.16 -12.35 -8.18
C GLN A 98 -15.43 -12.46 -9.02
N GLU A 99 -15.26 -12.80 -10.29
CA GLU A 99 -16.36 -12.94 -11.22
C GLU A 99 -17.35 -13.99 -10.72
N GLY A 100 -18.64 -13.64 -10.78
CA GLY A 100 -19.70 -14.53 -10.33
C GLY A 100 -19.93 -14.55 -8.82
N VAL A 101 -19.17 -13.76 -8.08
CA VAL A 101 -19.29 -13.64 -6.63
C VAL A 101 -19.39 -12.15 -6.27
N ASN A 102 -20.37 -11.79 -5.46
CA ASN A 102 -20.55 -10.40 -5.04
C ASN A 102 -19.66 -10.05 -3.83
N LEU A 103 -18.45 -10.57 -3.80
CA LEU A 103 -17.53 -10.35 -2.70
C LEU A 103 -16.18 -9.96 -3.23
N SER A 104 -15.58 -8.98 -2.59
CA SER A 104 -14.17 -8.67 -2.81
C SER A 104 -13.33 -9.48 -1.83
N ALA A 105 -12.20 -9.97 -2.30
CA ALA A 105 -11.25 -10.66 -1.46
C ALA A 105 -10.15 -9.67 -1.04
N HIS A 106 -9.71 -9.76 0.20
CA HIS A 106 -8.56 -9.02 0.71
C HIS A 106 -7.35 -9.92 0.65
N ILE A 107 -6.41 -9.57 -0.22
CA ILE A 107 -5.21 -10.35 -0.47
C ILE A 107 -4.01 -9.51 -0.06
N LYS A 108 -3.20 -10.05 0.85
CA LYS A 108 -1.98 -9.35 1.26
C LYS A 108 -0.94 -9.42 0.14
N VAL A 109 -0.46 -8.28 -0.29
CA VAL A 109 0.47 -8.13 -1.41
C VAL A 109 1.91 -8.06 -0.97
#